data_aad6dc39707a4ec5e23a518b0f6fb592
#
_entry.id   aad6dc39707a4ec5e23a518b0f6fb592
#
_cell.length_a   1.000
_cell.length_b   1.000
_cell.length_c   1.000
_cell.angle_alpha   90.00
_cell.angle_beta   90.00
_cell.angle_gamma   90.00
#
_symmetry.space_group_name_H-M   'P 1'
#
loop_
_entity.id
_entity.type
_entity.pdbx_description
1 polymer ?
#
loop_
_entity_poly.entity_id
_entity_poly.type
_entity_poly.pdbx_seq_one_letter_code
_entity_poly.pdbx_strand_id
1 'polypeptide(L)'
;MKYAYVGCRTTKQRNARGEGLVVYEIMPDGSWKEKQCLFTEDNPSFQCIDQEKKYLYSVHGDLTLVSSYAIQEDGTLKHLNTIDIGGKNPVDITVDKDNRNVIVATLQGGTLYTIARNADGSLGEVIATFTYEGKEEGKVSTVHQCLWDQKKNYIFACAQGRINGYGQMRALKYDATSGRLSETDRFMARTWDEPRHAAMHPNNRWLYMCEEKGDKVLYFQFDEASGKLNALQELSTVPETVTAYSDASEVMVDPSGQWVLVSNRYTDSMAVYHIDPLTGYLKTTGFFPCLGKTPRFFTFASNGKCYVANEDSDTIIEFDFDPVTGQLVPSLNIIHTGSPVCITFLD
;
A
#
# COMPACT_ATOMS: atom_id res chain seq x y z
N MET A 1 -1.92 4.47 -19.75
CA MET A 1 -2.47 3.38 -18.93
C MET A 1 -3.21 2.41 -19.83
N LYS A 2 -2.76 1.16 -19.90
CA LYS A 2 -3.32 0.16 -20.82
C LYS A 2 -3.93 -1.04 -20.06
N TYR A 3 -3.33 -1.41 -18.95
CA TYR A 3 -3.80 -2.54 -18.14
C TYR A 3 -3.88 -2.17 -16.67
N ALA A 4 -4.82 -2.81 -15.95
CA ALA A 4 -4.91 -2.78 -14.50
C ALA A 4 -4.86 -4.21 -13.96
N TYR A 5 -4.07 -4.41 -12.91
CA TYR A 5 -3.97 -5.65 -12.16
C TYR A 5 -4.65 -5.45 -10.82
N VAL A 6 -5.69 -6.22 -10.55
CA VAL A 6 -6.49 -6.09 -9.33
C VAL A 6 -6.30 -7.32 -8.46
N GLY A 7 -5.71 -7.12 -7.30
CA GLY A 7 -5.61 -8.14 -6.26
C GLY A 7 -6.90 -8.22 -5.46
N CYS A 8 -7.41 -9.42 -5.28
CA CYS A 8 -8.68 -9.67 -4.61
C CYS A 8 -8.51 -10.61 -3.41
N ARG A 9 -9.34 -10.42 -2.37
CA ARG A 9 -9.52 -11.47 -1.35
C ARG A 9 -10.33 -12.60 -1.94
N THR A 10 -10.02 -13.86 -1.57
CA THR A 10 -10.64 -15.06 -2.16
C THR A 10 -11.25 -16.00 -1.14
N THR A 11 -10.87 -15.87 0.15
CA THR A 11 -11.22 -16.86 1.17
C THR A 11 -12.57 -16.59 1.84
N LYS A 12 -13.29 -17.65 2.18
CA LYS A 12 -14.56 -17.58 2.94
C LYS A 12 -14.35 -16.99 4.35
N GLN A 13 -13.20 -17.21 4.97
CA GLN A 13 -12.83 -16.64 6.27
C GLN A 13 -12.79 -15.10 6.23
N ARG A 14 -12.51 -14.53 5.08
CA ARG A 14 -12.55 -13.09 4.81
C ARG A 14 -13.90 -12.61 4.29
N ASN A 15 -14.91 -13.48 4.21
CA ASN A 15 -16.18 -13.18 3.54
C ASN A 15 -15.96 -12.66 2.11
N ALA A 16 -14.93 -13.17 1.46
CA ALA A 16 -14.48 -12.69 0.16
C ALA A 16 -15.30 -13.29 -0.99
N ARG A 17 -15.37 -12.53 -2.08
CA ARG A 17 -16.11 -12.87 -3.30
C ARG A 17 -15.22 -12.80 -4.55
N GLY A 18 -13.92 -12.49 -4.35
CA GLY A 18 -12.93 -12.47 -5.41
C GLY A 18 -12.49 -13.88 -5.81
N GLU A 19 -11.98 -14.00 -7.03
CA GLU A 19 -11.56 -15.27 -7.61
C GLU A 19 -10.04 -15.39 -7.83
N GLY A 20 -9.28 -14.30 -7.55
CA GLY A 20 -7.83 -14.29 -7.71
C GLY A 20 -7.25 -12.93 -8.04
N LEU A 21 -6.18 -12.92 -8.83
CA LEU A 21 -5.57 -11.74 -9.42
C LEU A 21 -6.20 -11.51 -10.80
N VAL A 22 -6.91 -10.39 -10.95
CA VAL A 22 -7.66 -10.09 -12.18
C VAL A 22 -6.91 -9.08 -13.03
N VAL A 23 -6.76 -9.36 -14.30
CA VAL A 23 -6.18 -8.47 -15.31
C VAL A 23 -7.30 -7.82 -16.12
N TYR A 24 -7.30 -6.51 -16.14
CA TYR A 24 -8.21 -5.72 -16.97
C TYR A 24 -7.45 -5.01 -18.08
N GLU A 25 -8.00 -5.00 -19.28
CA GLU A 25 -7.64 -4.10 -20.36
C GLU A 25 -8.49 -2.84 -20.25
N ILE A 26 -7.84 -1.68 -20.24
CA ILE A 26 -8.50 -0.39 -20.16
C ILE A 26 -8.73 0.13 -21.57
N MET A 27 -10.02 0.25 -21.92
CA MET A 27 -10.46 0.63 -23.24
C MET A 27 -10.31 2.14 -23.48
N PRO A 28 -10.28 2.60 -24.74
CA PRO A 28 -10.16 4.03 -25.06
C PRO A 28 -11.26 4.93 -24.48
N ASP A 29 -12.44 4.37 -24.21
CA ASP A 29 -13.57 5.06 -23.56
C ASP A 29 -13.47 5.08 -22.02
N GLY A 30 -12.40 4.51 -21.45
CA GLY A 30 -12.16 4.42 -20.01
C GLY A 30 -12.79 3.20 -19.33
N SER A 31 -13.62 2.42 -20.03
CA SER A 31 -14.18 1.19 -19.47
C SER A 31 -13.10 0.11 -19.28
N TRP A 32 -13.31 -0.78 -18.32
CA TRP A 32 -12.39 -1.89 -18.04
C TRP A 32 -13.01 -3.20 -18.52
N LYS A 33 -12.26 -3.93 -19.32
CA LYS A 33 -12.65 -5.25 -19.81
C LYS A 33 -11.78 -6.32 -19.17
N GLU A 34 -12.39 -7.26 -18.46
CA GLU A 34 -11.65 -8.40 -17.91
C GLU A 34 -10.99 -9.19 -19.05
N LYS A 35 -9.71 -9.47 -18.86
CA LYS A 35 -8.88 -10.20 -19.83
C LYS A 35 -8.41 -11.54 -19.29
N GLN A 36 -8.14 -11.59 -17.99
CA GLN A 36 -7.67 -12.80 -17.32
C GLN A 36 -8.06 -12.74 -15.85
N CYS A 37 -8.52 -13.85 -15.29
CA CYS A 37 -8.55 -14.09 -13.85
C CYS A 37 -7.58 -15.22 -13.52
N LEU A 38 -6.61 -14.96 -12.66
CA LEU A 38 -5.55 -15.89 -12.34
C LEU A 38 -5.63 -16.28 -10.86
N PHE A 39 -5.98 -17.53 -10.60
CA PHE A 39 -5.88 -18.13 -9.27
C PHE A 39 -4.57 -18.91 -9.20
N THR A 40 -3.62 -18.42 -8.40
CA THR A 40 -2.36 -19.10 -8.11
C THR A 40 -2.38 -19.64 -6.69
N GLU A 41 -2.69 -18.75 -5.76
CA GLU A 41 -2.84 -19.02 -4.33
C GLU A 41 -3.93 -18.10 -3.76
N ASP A 42 -4.42 -18.40 -2.56
CA ASP A 42 -5.44 -17.59 -1.88
C ASP A 42 -4.96 -16.15 -1.61
N ASN A 43 -5.90 -15.22 -1.62
CA ASN A 43 -5.73 -13.82 -1.22
C ASN A 43 -4.52 -13.12 -1.85
N PRO A 44 -4.41 -12.95 -3.19
CA PRO A 44 -3.42 -12.06 -3.79
C PRO A 44 -3.75 -10.61 -3.41
N SER A 45 -3.28 -10.18 -2.22
CA SER A 45 -3.83 -9.01 -1.52
C SER A 45 -3.03 -7.73 -1.69
N PHE A 46 -1.81 -7.82 -2.19
CA PHE A 46 -1.00 -6.67 -2.57
C PHE A 46 0.03 -7.05 -3.63
N GLN A 47 0.33 -6.13 -4.53
CA GLN A 47 1.25 -6.40 -5.63
C GLN A 47 2.07 -5.17 -6.01
N CYS A 48 3.21 -5.42 -6.65
CA CYS A 48 4.04 -4.40 -7.28
C CYS A 48 4.56 -4.88 -8.65
N ILE A 49 4.90 -3.92 -9.50
CA ILE A 49 5.56 -4.16 -10.78
C ILE A 49 7.03 -3.74 -10.65
N ASP A 50 7.93 -4.45 -11.32
CA ASP A 50 9.35 -4.12 -11.36
C ASP A 50 9.63 -2.82 -12.15
N GLN A 51 10.86 -2.27 -12.01
CA GLN A 51 11.22 -0.99 -12.64
C GLN A 51 11.17 -1.02 -14.17
N GLU A 52 11.33 -2.21 -14.78
CA GLU A 52 11.30 -2.39 -16.23
C GLU A 52 9.91 -2.71 -16.77
N LYS A 53 8.90 -2.83 -15.89
CA LYS A 53 7.51 -3.17 -16.23
C LYS A 53 7.38 -4.54 -16.94
N LYS A 54 8.25 -5.48 -16.59
CA LYS A 54 8.28 -6.83 -17.17
C LYS A 54 7.71 -7.91 -16.25
N TYR A 55 7.72 -7.65 -14.95
CA TYR A 55 7.36 -8.63 -13.93
C TYR A 55 6.46 -8.02 -12.87
N LEU A 56 5.50 -8.81 -12.42
CA LEU A 56 4.63 -8.49 -11.29
C LEU A 56 4.89 -9.47 -10.15
N TYR A 57 4.90 -8.96 -8.93
CA TYR A 57 5.04 -9.74 -7.70
C TYR A 57 3.82 -9.53 -6.84
N SER A 58 3.29 -10.61 -6.25
CA SER A 58 2.11 -10.56 -5.38
C SER A 58 2.34 -11.31 -4.08
N VAL A 59 1.88 -10.73 -2.98
CA VAL A 59 1.79 -11.41 -1.70
C VAL A 59 0.44 -12.08 -1.54
N HIS A 60 0.40 -13.20 -0.80
CA HIS A 60 -0.80 -13.97 -0.50
C HIS A 60 -1.16 -13.82 0.98
N GLY A 61 -2.06 -12.88 1.27
CA GLY A 61 -2.48 -12.57 2.64
C GLY A 61 -3.05 -13.78 3.37
N ASP A 62 -2.80 -13.84 4.69
CA ASP A 62 -3.12 -14.93 5.60
C ASP A 62 -2.24 -16.18 5.42
N LEU A 63 -1.52 -16.33 4.32
CA LEU A 63 -0.56 -17.41 4.06
C LEU A 63 0.88 -17.00 4.45
N THR A 64 1.86 -17.69 3.86
CA THR A 64 3.31 -17.40 3.96
C THR A 64 3.95 -17.24 2.59
N LEU A 65 3.12 -17.10 1.54
CA LEU A 65 3.50 -17.27 0.15
C LEU A 65 3.64 -15.93 -0.59
N VAL A 66 4.58 -15.92 -1.54
CA VAL A 66 4.82 -14.81 -2.47
C VAL A 66 4.99 -15.39 -3.87
N SER A 67 4.32 -14.80 -4.85
CA SER A 67 4.34 -15.25 -6.25
C SER A 67 4.94 -14.20 -7.17
N SER A 68 5.57 -14.68 -8.24
CA SER A 68 6.08 -13.88 -9.35
C SER A 68 5.42 -14.25 -10.67
N TYR A 69 5.25 -13.24 -11.53
CA TYR A 69 4.61 -13.38 -12.83
C TYR A 69 5.37 -12.57 -13.88
N ALA A 70 5.51 -13.13 -15.09
CA ALA A 70 5.95 -12.37 -16.26
C ALA A 70 4.74 -11.68 -16.90
N ILE A 71 4.87 -10.39 -17.17
CA ILE A 71 3.88 -9.59 -17.90
C ILE A 71 4.09 -9.87 -19.40
N GLN A 72 3.06 -10.37 -20.07
CA GLN A 72 3.10 -10.67 -21.49
C GLN A 72 2.84 -9.40 -22.32
N GLU A 73 3.18 -9.42 -23.60
CA GLU A 73 2.97 -8.28 -24.53
C GLU A 73 1.51 -7.80 -24.58
N ASP A 74 0.58 -8.72 -24.40
CA ASP A 74 -0.85 -8.44 -24.38
C ASP A 74 -1.37 -8.07 -22.98
N GLY A 75 -0.49 -7.87 -21.99
CA GLY A 75 -0.79 -7.50 -20.59
C GLY A 75 -1.21 -8.67 -19.71
N THR A 76 -1.42 -9.88 -20.24
CA THR A 76 -1.71 -11.06 -19.42
C THR A 76 -0.51 -11.46 -18.57
N LEU A 77 -0.74 -12.19 -17.50
CA LEU A 77 0.27 -12.65 -16.57
C LEU A 77 0.56 -14.15 -16.79
N LYS A 78 1.83 -14.49 -16.87
CA LYS A 78 2.31 -15.86 -16.82
C LYS A 78 3.00 -16.12 -15.49
N HIS A 79 2.46 -17.02 -14.67
CA HIS A 79 3.07 -17.43 -13.41
C HIS A 79 4.47 -18.00 -13.64
N LEU A 80 5.45 -17.56 -12.86
CA LEU A 80 6.84 -18.04 -12.89
C LEU A 80 7.09 -19.01 -11.75
N ASN A 81 6.96 -18.54 -10.50
CA ASN A 81 7.07 -19.37 -9.31
C ASN A 81 6.34 -18.74 -8.11
N THR A 82 6.11 -19.58 -7.12
CA THR A 82 5.66 -19.20 -5.77
C THR A 82 6.67 -19.76 -4.77
N ILE A 83 7.03 -18.95 -3.78
CA ILE A 83 7.93 -19.35 -2.69
C ILE A 83 7.25 -19.17 -1.34
N ASP A 84 7.60 -20.06 -0.40
CA ASP A 84 7.25 -19.89 1.01
C ASP A 84 8.38 -19.14 1.72
N ILE A 85 8.07 -17.94 2.23
CA ILE A 85 9.05 -17.11 2.97
C ILE A 85 9.08 -17.41 4.47
N GLY A 86 8.22 -18.31 4.97
CA GLY A 86 8.07 -18.64 6.39
C GLY A 86 7.44 -17.52 7.23
N GLY A 87 7.23 -16.34 6.68
CA GLY A 87 6.65 -15.19 7.36
C GLY A 87 5.13 -15.15 7.22
N LYS A 88 4.41 -15.07 8.34
CA LYS A 88 2.95 -15.18 8.36
C LYS A 88 2.27 -13.89 7.93
N ASN A 89 1.31 -14.02 7.01
CA ASN A 89 0.44 -12.98 6.49
C ASN A 89 1.25 -11.84 5.83
N PRO A 90 1.90 -12.10 4.68
CA PRO A 90 2.51 -11.06 3.89
C PRO A 90 1.43 -10.11 3.36
N VAL A 91 1.63 -8.78 3.53
CA VAL A 91 0.60 -7.77 3.29
C VAL A 91 1.06 -6.63 2.41
N ASP A 92 2.37 -6.49 2.20
CA ASP A 92 2.94 -5.48 1.33
C ASP A 92 4.22 -5.98 0.66
N ILE A 93 4.50 -5.50 -0.55
CA ILE A 93 5.61 -5.95 -1.38
C ILE A 93 6.11 -4.81 -2.26
N THR A 94 7.43 -4.71 -2.40
CA THR A 94 8.06 -3.72 -3.27
C THR A 94 9.37 -4.25 -3.86
N VAL A 95 9.85 -3.61 -4.94
CA VAL A 95 11.09 -3.98 -5.64
C VAL A 95 12.12 -2.87 -5.47
N ASP A 96 13.40 -3.23 -5.27
CA ASP A 96 14.49 -2.27 -5.18
C ASP A 96 14.75 -1.56 -6.54
N LYS A 97 15.59 -0.51 -6.50
CA LYS A 97 15.85 0.33 -7.68
C LYS A 97 16.56 -0.41 -8.83
N ASP A 98 17.31 -1.45 -8.51
CA ASP A 98 18.15 -2.18 -9.46
C ASP A 98 17.49 -3.47 -9.93
N ASN A 99 16.25 -3.75 -9.53
CA ASN A 99 15.52 -4.99 -9.81
C ASN A 99 16.28 -6.26 -9.32
N ARG A 100 17.05 -6.15 -8.23
CA ARG A 100 17.82 -7.28 -7.68
C ARG A 100 17.07 -8.01 -6.59
N ASN A 101 16.27 -7.26 -5.81
CA ASN A 101 15.60 -7.80 -4.65
C ASN A 101 14.16 -7.34 -4.56
N VAL A 102 13.35 -8.21 -3.96
CA VAL A 102 11.97 -7.94 -3.58
C VAL A 102 11.90 -7.87 -2.07
N ILE A 103 11.27 -6.84 -1.52
CA ILE A 103 11.08 -6.67 -0.08
C ILE A 103 9.62 -6.90 0.27
N VAL A 104 9.37 -7.70 1.29
CA VAL A 104 8.02 -8.10 1.73
C VAL A 104 7.82 -7.80 3.20
N ALA A 105 6.71 -7.15 3.54
CA ALA A 105 6.27 -6.94 4.91
C ALA A 105 5.27 -8.01 5.33
N THR A 106 5.50 -8.62 6.51
CA THR A 106 4.61 -9.64 7.07
C THR A 106 3.93 -9.14 8.33
N LEU A 107 2.58 -9.12 8.31
CA LEU A 107 1.80 -8.54 9.39
C LEU A 107 1.96 -9.34 10.69
N GLN A 108 1.56 -10.60 10.70
CA GLN A 108 1.63 -11.45 11.89
C GLN A 108 3.03 -12.03 12.12
N GLY A 109 3.88 -12.05 11.09
CA GLY A 109 5.29 -12.39 11.21
C GLY A 109 6.14 -11.25 11.80
N GLY A 110 5.67 -9.99 11.72
CA GLY A 110 6.36 -8.83 12.26
C GLY A 110 7.75 -8.61 11.65
N THR A 111 7.96 -9.04 10.43
CA THR A 111 9.29 -9.11 9.80
C THR A 111 9.23 -8.58 8.37
N LEU A 112 10.27 -7.85 7.99
CA LEU A 112 10.59 -7.53 6.60
C LEU A 112 11.53 -8.61 6.06
N TYR A 113 11.18 -9.17 4.90
CA TYR A 113 11.98 -10.16 4.18
C TYR A 113 12.57 -9.53 2.93
N THR A 114 13.86 -9.69 2.71
CA THR A 114 14.49 -9.38 1.43
C THR A 114 14.74 -10.68 0.68
N ILE A 115 14.16 -10.77 -0.50
CA ILE A 115 14.18 -11.95 -1.36
C ILE A 115 15.00 -11.62 -2.59
N ALA A 116 15.99 -12.44 -2.94
CA ALA A 116 16.73 -12.30 -4.18
C ALA A 116 15.81 -12.52 -5.37
N ARG A 117 15.98 -11.71 -6.42
CA ARG A 117 15.27 -11.86 -7.69
C ARG A 117 16.22 -12.45 -8.73
N ASN A 118 15.79 -13.50 -9.42
CA ASN A 118 16.53 -14.10 -10.52
C ASN A 118 16.43 -13.25 -11.80
N ALA A 119 17.32 -13.46 -12.74
CA ALA A 119 17.37 -12.70 -13.99
C ALA A 119 16.11 -12.87 -14.87
N ASP A 120 15.44 -14.01 -14.76
CA ASP A 120 14.19 -14.31 -15.45
C ASP A 120 12.93 -13.76 -14.75
N GLY A 121 13.12 -12.99 -13.67
CA GLY A 121 12.05 -12.40 -12.87
C GLY A 121 11.45 -13.30 -11.79
N SER A 122 11.86 -14.57 -11.73
CA SER A 122 11.42 -15.47 -10.67
C SER A 122 12.01 -15.06 -9.30
N LEU A 123 11.32 -15.45 -8.21
CA LEU A 123 11.79 -15.26 -6.85
C LEU A 123 12.83 -16.32 -6.48
N GLY A 124 13.93 -15.88 -5.88
CA GLY A 124 14.98 -16.73 -5.34
C GLY A 124 14.84 -16.95 -3.83
N GLU A 125 15.97 -17.02 -3.14
CA GLU A 125 16.03 -17.26 -1.71
C GLU A 125 15.80 -15.98 -0.89
N VAL A 126 15.36 -16.13 0.36
CA VAL A 126 15.40 -15.07 1.36
C VAL A 126 16.85 -14.83 1.77
N ILE A 127 17.37 -13.63 1.50
CA ILE A 127 18.78 -13.28 1.75
C ILE A 127 19.00 -12.44 3.00
N ALA A 128 17.96 -11.75 3.48
CA ALA A 128 18.00 -10.97 4.71
C ALA A 128 16.61 -10.84 5.33
N THR A 129 16.59 -10.60 6.64
CA THR A 129 15.37 -10.31 7.40
C THR A 129 15.61 -9.18 8.38
N PHE A 130 14.54 -8.43 8.70
CA PHE A 130 14.53 -7.42 9.75
C PHE A 130 13.25 -7.57 10.57
N THR A 131 13.37 -8.05 11.82
CA THR A 131 12.22 -8.33 12.69
C THR A 131 11.93 -7.18 13.65
N TYR A 132 10.66 -6.86 13.79
CA TYR A 132 10.14 -5.90 14.76
C TYR A 132 9.74 -6.62 16.04
N GLU A 133 10.58 -6.55 17.04
CA GLU A 133 10.36 -7.16 18.34
C GLU A 133 9.08 -6.64 18.99
N GLY A 134 8.40 -7.52 19.72
CA GLY A 134 7.21 -7.20 20.49
C GLY A 134 7.53 -6.77 21.93
N LYS A 135 6.48 -6.69 22.76
CA LYS A 135 6.56 -6.29 24.18
C LYS A 135 7.14 -7.38 25.08
N GLU A 136 7.06 -8.63 24.65
CA GLU A 136 7.53 -9.80 25.38
C GLU A 136 8.42 -10.65 24.46
N GLU A 137 9.23 -11.50 25.07
CA GLU A 137 10.07 -12.45 24.33
C GLU A 137 9.24 -13.34 23.40
N GLY A 138 9.68 -13.49 22.16
CA GLY A 138 8.98 -14.26 21.12
C GLY A 138 7.73 -13.60 20.55
N LYS A 139 7.37 -12.38 20.98
CA LYS A 139 6.31 -11.58 20.36
C LYS A 139 6.89 -10.60 19.36
N VAL A 140 6.06 -10.17 18.42
CA VAL A 140 6.45 -9.25 17.34
C VAL A 140 5.49 -8.07 17.25
N SER A 141 5.98 -6.96 16.71
CA SER A 141 5.15 -5.84 16.28
C SER A 141 4.74 -6.08 14.83
N THR A 142 3.44 -5.99 14.57
CA THR A 142 2.83 -6.39 13.29
C THR A 142 3.15 -5.38 12.17
N VAL A 143 4.10 -5.69 11.29
CA VAL A 143 4.51 -4.79 10.19
C VAL A 143 3.48 -4.84 9.08
N HIS A 144 3.00 -3.66 8.61
CA HIS A 144 1.95 -3.58 7.61
C HIS A 144 2.42 -3.03 6.25
N GLN A 145 3.49 -2.25 6.20
CA GLN A 145 3.98 -1.66 4.95
C GLN A 145 5.50 -1.60 4.90
N CYS A 146 6.05 -1.61 3.68
CA CYS A 146 7.44 -1.33 3.34
C CYS A 146 7.53 -0.31 2.17
N LEU A 147 7.53 0.98 2.50
CA LEU A 147 7.54 2.09 1.55
C LEU A 147 8.96 2.59 1.27
N TRP A 148 9.34 2.73 0.01
CA TRP A 148 10.59 3.39 -0.36
C TRP A 148 10.53 4.91 -0.25
N ASP A 149 11.67 5.52 0.12
CA ASP A 149 11.92 6.91 -0.23
C ASP A 149 12.07 7.06 -1.76
N GLN A 150 11.98 8.28 -2.29
CA GLN A 150 12.00 8.52 -3.74
C GLN A 150 13.28 8.03 -4.43
N LYS A 151 14.39 7.95 -3.69
CA LYS A 151 15.70 7.48 -4.22
C LYS A 151 15.96 6.00 -3.99
N LYS A 152 15.04 5.32 -3.30
CA LYS A 152 15.16 3.91 -2.91
C LYS A 152 16.44 3.59 -2.14
N ASN A 153 16.81 4.48 -1.21
CA ASN A 153 17.91 4.29 -0.26
C ASN A 153 17.40 3.93 1.14
N TYR A 154 16.14 4.28 1.45
CA TYR A 154 15.49 4.01 2.73
C TYR A 154 14.14 3.36 2.53
N ILE A 155 13.78 2.49 3.47
CA ILE A 155 12.43 1.97 3.63
C ILE A 155 11.81 2.56 4.89
N PHE A 156 10.61 3.13 4.75
CA PHE A 156 9.73 3.45 5.87
C PHE A 156 8.79 2.29 6.08
N ALA A 157 8.85 1.67 7.26
CA ALA A 157 8.00 0.52 7.54
C ALA A 157 7.12 0.79 8.76
N CYS A 158 5.81 0.74 8.52
CA CYS A 158 4.78 0.94 9.52
C CYS A 158 4.46 -0.38 10.22
N ALA A 159 4.39 -0.36 11.55
CA ALA A 159 3.96 -1.49 12.37
C ALA A 159 2.81 -1.10 13.28
N GLN A 160 1.72 -1.86 13.22
CA GLN A 160 0.51 -1.60 13.99
C GLN A 160 0.66 -1.87 15.50
N GLY A 161 1.60 -2.74 15.86
CA GLY A 161 1.83 -3.14 17.25
C GLY A 161 0.76 -4.05 17.79
N ARG A 162 -0.48 -3.64 17.77
CA ARG A 162 -1.62 -4.35 18.36
C ARG A 162 -1.37 -4.74 19.83
N ILE A 163 -1.89 -5.87 20.30
CA ILE A 163 -1.76 -6.32 21.70
C ILE A 163 -0.30 -6.62 22.07
N ASN A 164 0.41 -7.33 21.20
CA ASN A 164 1.71 -7.94 21.51
C ASN A 164 2.92 -7.07 21.10
N GLY A 165 2.70 -6.00 20.37
CA GLY A 165 3.77 -5.18 19.82
C GLY A 165 3.64 -3.70 20.11
N TYR A 166 4.50 -2.92 19.47
CA TYR A 166 4.53 -1.47 19.53
C TYR A 166 4.06 -0.88 18.22
N GLY A 167 3.10 0.06 18.29
CA GLY A 167 2.75 0.92 17.14
C GLY A 167 3.92 1.83 16.83
N GLN A 168 4.47 1.74 15.62
CA GLN A 168 5.69 2.47 15.27
C GLN A 168 5.87 2.60 13.75
N MET A 169 6.65 3.57 13.33
CA MET A 169 7.22 3.64 11.99
C MET A 169 8.74 3.75 12.12
N ARG A 170 9.48 2.92 11.39
CA ARG A 170 10.94 2.96 11.34
C ARG A 170 11.44 3.47 10.00
N ALA A 171 12.49 4.29 10.04
CA ALA A 171 13.31 4.61 8.89
C ALA A 171 14.48 3.60 8.85
N LEU A 172 14.55 2.84 7.77
CA LEU A 172 15.51 1.76 7.59
C LEU A 172 16.38 2.04 6.37
N LYS A 173 17.68 2.21 6.57
CA LYS A 173 18.64 2.32 5.48
C LYS A 173 18.82 0.97 4.80
N TYR A 174 18.72 0.96 3.48
CA TYR A 174 18.88 -0.24 2.67
C TYR A 174 20.29 -0.36 2.12
N ASP A 175 20.91 -1.56 2.27
CA ASP A 175 22.14 -1.92 1.60
C ASP A 175 21.83 -2.80 0.40
N ALA A 176 21.91 -2.24 -0.80
CA ALA A 176 21.63 -2.94 -2.05
C ALA A 176 22.58 -4.12 -2.35
N THR A 177 23.75 -4.17 -1.71
CA THR A 177 24.73 -5.26 -1.91
C THR A 177 24.35 -6.51 -1.14
N SER A 178 23.92 -6.34 0.11
CA SER A 178 23.58 -7.45 1.01
C SER A 178 22.08 -7.67 1.18
N GLY A 179 21.24 -6.75 0.68
CA GLY A 179 19.81 -6.75 0.92
C GLY A 179 19.40 -6.42 2.36
N ARG A 180 20.35 -6.03 3.22
CA ARG A 180 20.10 -5.78 4.63
C ARG A 180 19.48 -4.41 4.88
N LEU A 181 18.63 -4.37 5.89
CA LEU A 181 18.02 -3.17 6.43
C LEU A 181 18.66 -2.83 7.77
N SER A 182 18.96 -1.56 8.02
CA SER A 182 19.48 -1.07 9.29
C SER A 182 18.70 0.17 9.75
N GLU A 183 18.23 0.14 11.01
CA GLU A 183 17.46 1.24 11.57
C GLU A 183 18.32 2.50 11.72
N THR A 184 17.78 3.63 11.26
CA THR A 184 18.37 4.95 11.44
C THR A 184 17.55 5.83 12.38
N ASP A 185 16.23 5.58 12.42
CA ASP A 185 15.32 6.27 13.32
C ASP A 185 13.99 5.52 13.49
N ARG A 186 13.22 5.91 14.51
CA ARG A 186 11.87 5.41 14.74
C ARG A 186 10.96 6.46 15.35
N PHE A 187 9.73 6.45 14.92
CA PHE A 187 8.60 7.10 15.58
C PHE A 187 7.80 6.06 16.36
N MET A 188 7.45 6.38 17.60
CA MET A 188 6.56 5.55 18.43
C MET A 188 5.18 6.19 18.48
N ALA A 189 4.17 5.50 17.97
CA ALA A 189 2.79 5.93 18.03
C ALA A 189 2.23 5.79 19.47
N ARG A 190 1.11 6.45 19.72
CA ARG A 190 0.34 6.21 20.95
C ARG A 190 -0.19 4.78 20.96
N THR A 191 -0.44 4.25 22.16
CA THR A 191 -1.04 2.92 22.31
C THR A 191 -2.36 2.85 21.57
N TRP A 192 -2.52 1.83 20.72
CA TRP A 192 -3.71 1.53 19.92
C TRP A 192 -3.96 2.42 18.68
N ASP A 193 -3.07 3.35 18.35
CA ASP A 193 -3.25 4.16 17.12
C ASP A 193 -2.98 3.34 15.83
N GLU A 194 -2.12 2.34 15.90
CA GLU A 194 -1.86 1.36 14.85
C GLU A 194 -1.39 1.97 13.51
N PRO A 195 -0.13 2.51 13.41
CA PRO A 195 0.46 2.94 12.14
C PRO A 195 0.32 1.88 11.05
N ARG A 196 -0.25 2.27 9.90
CA ARG A 196 -0.63 1.30 8.86
C ARG A 196 0.12 1.51 7.55
N HIS A 197 -0.15 2.61 6.87
CA HIS A 197 0.48 2.98 5.61
C HIS A 197 1.06 4.39 5.69
N ALA A 198 2.05 4.65 4.84
CA ALA A 198 2.65 5.96 4.65
C ALA A 198 2.80 6.27 3.15
N ALA A 199 2.95 7.55 2.83
CA ALA A 199 3.18 8.03 1.48
C ALA A 199 4.31 9.05 1.48
N MET A 200 5.35 8.82 0.67
CA MET A 200 6.46 9.74 0.48
C MET A 200 6.11 10.80 -0.58
N HIS A 201 6.25 12.06 -0.21
CA HIS A 201 6.07 13.16 -1.15
C HIS A 201 7.16 13.16 -2.24
N PRO A 202 6.86 13.62 -3.48
CA PRO A 202 7.85 13.68 -4.57
C PRO A 202 9.13 14.46 -4.26
N ASN A 203 9.11 15.41 -3.30
CA ASN A 203 10.31 16.17 -2.90
C ASN A 203 11.30 15.39 -2.02
N ASN A 204 11.01 14.14 -1.65
CA ASN A 204 11.81 13.27 -0.77
C ASN A 204 12.09 13.82 0.64
N ARG A 205 11.30 14.78 1.12
CA ARG A 205 11.47 15.41 2.44
C ARG A 205 10.25 15.29 3.34
N TRP A 206 9.06 15.10 2.77
CA TRP A 206 7.80 15.04 3.49
C TRP A 206 7.21 13.65 3.38
N LEU A 207 6.81 13.12 4.50
CA LEU A 207 6.22 11.79 4.61
C LEU A 207 4.92 11.89 5.40
N TYR A 208 3.87 11.26 4.89
CA TYR A 208 2.56 11.25 5.52
C TYR A 208 2.18 9.81 5.86
N MET A 209 1.73 9.56 7.09
CA MET A 209 1.40 8.23 7.60
C MET A 209 -0.02 8.24 8.16
N CYS A 210 -0.83 7.22 7.84
CA CYS A 210 -2.11 7.02 8.49
C CYS A 210 -2.03 6.01 9.63
N GLU A 211 -2.81 6.25 10.67
CA GLU A 211 -3.00 5.38 11.83
C GLU A 211 -4.39 4.74 11.75
N GLU A 212 -4.43 3.39 11.66
CA GLU A 212 -5.65 2.63 11.40
C GLU A 212 -6.70 2.87 12.47
N LYS A 213 -6.36 2.63 13.74
CA LYS A 213 -7.27 2.76 14.88
C LYS A 213 -7.33 4.18 15.45
N GLY A 214 -6.31 4.95 15.18
CA GLY A 214 -6.25 6.35 15.58
C GLY A 214 -7.11 7.27 14.73
N ASP A 215 -7.54 6.83 13.53
CA ASP A 215 -8.22 7.66 12.53
C ASP A 215 -7.50 8.99 12.29
N LYS A 216 -6.17 8.89 12.08
CA LYS A 216 -5.30 10.05 11.95
C LYS A 216 -4.41 9.95 10.73
N VAL A 217 -3.99 11.13 10.25
CA VAL A 217 -2.86 11.31 9.35
C VAL A 217 -1.80 12.14 10.06
N LEU A 218 -0.56 11.67 10.03
CA LEU A 218 0.60 12.35 10.59
C LEU A 218 1.51 12.85 9.48
N TYR A 219 2.07 14.04 9.67
CA TYR A 219 3.11 14.60 8.81
C TYR A 219 4.47 14.50 9.49
N PHE A 220 5.44 14.01 8.74
CA PHE A 220 6.84 13.91 9.12
C PHE A 220 7.73 14.66 8.14
N GLN A 221 8.73 15.35 8.68
CA GLN A 221 9.87 15.78 7.90
C GLN A 221 10.95 14.68 7.96
N PHE A 222 11.41 14.26 6.78
CA PHE A 222 12.49 13.29 6.63
C PHE A 222 13.79 13.99 6.24
N ASP A 223 14.87 13.69 6.94
CA ASP A 223 16.23 14.11 6.60
C ASP A 223 16.98 12.93 5.95
N GLU A 224 17.12 12.96 4.65
CA GLU A 224 17.79 11.93 3.88
C GLU A 224 19.26 11.72 4.29
N ALA A 225 19.95 12.76 4.71
CA ALA A 225 21.38 12.67 5.05
C ALA A 225 21.61 11.85 6.32
N SER A 226 20.74 12.00 7.32
CA SER A 226 20.84 11.28 8.59
C SER A 226 19.88 10.12 8.74
N GLY A 227 18.86 10.02 7.86
CA GLY A 227 17.76 9.04 7.97
C GLY A 227 16.79 9.34 9.12
N LYS A 228 16.72 10.61 9.59
CA LYS A 228 15.90 11.03 10.73
C LYS A 228 14.49 11.41 10.33
N LEU A 229 13.55 11.10 11.23
CA LEU A 229 12.14 11.45 11.14
C LEU A 229 11.80 12.48 12.23
N ASN A 230 11.12 13.56 11.83
CA ASN A 230 10.60 14.55 12.75
C ASN A 230 9.09 14.67 12.58
N ALA A 231 8.30 14.15 13.53
CA ALA A 231 6.85 14.26 13.52
C ALA A 231 6.43 15.69 13.85
N LEU A 232 5.65 16.33 12.97
CA LEU A 232 5.34 17.76 13.04
C LEU A 232 3.84 18.06 13.19
N GLN A 233 2.96 17.20 12.68
CA GLN A 233 1.52 17.45 12.69
C GLN A 233 0.74 16.14 12.77
N GLU A 234 -0.44 16.20 13.36
CA GLU A 234 -1.44 15.15 13.44
C GLU A 234 -2.81 15.77 13.12
N LEU A 235 -3.59 15.17 12.21
CA LEU A 235 -4.95 15.57 11.89
C LEU A 235 -5.87 14.35 11.87
N SER A 236 -7.18 14.56 12.17
CA SER A 236 -8.20 13.51 12.03
C SER A 236 -8.47 13.17 10.58
N THR A 237 -8.72 11.87 10.28
CA THR A 237 -9.15 11.41 8.96
C THR A 237 -10.67 11.32 8.82
N VAL A 238 -11.41 11.62 9.89
CA VAL A 238 -12.87 11.68 9.90
C VAL A 238 -13.35 13.02 10.47
N PRO A 239 -14.56 13.50 10.10
CA PRO A 239 -15.13 14.70 10.71
C PRO A 239 -15.29 14.55 12.23
N GLU A 240 -15.11 15.63 13.00
CA GLU A 240 -15.29 15.64 14.46
C GLU A 240 -16.71 15.22 14.90
N THR A 241 -17.68 15.31 14.01
CA THR A 241 -19.07 14.89 14.26
C THR A 241 -19.32 13.39 14.09
N VAL A 242 -18.34 12.65 13.57
CA VAL A 242 -18.46 11.19 13.40
C VAL A 242 -18.28 10.51 14.76
N THR A 243 -19.31 9.75 15.15
CA THR A 243 -19.31 8.93 16.37
C THR A 243 -19.28 7.43 16.06
N ALA A 244 -19.37 7.07 14.78
CA ALA A 244 -19.28 5.70 14.34
C ALA A 244 -17.84 5.21 14.39
N TYR A 245 -17.68 3.89 14.50
CA TYR A 245 -16.38 3.24 14.38
C TYR A 245 -15.78 3.48 12.96
N SER A 246 -14.52 3.75 12.92
CA SER A 246 -13.76 3.97 11.69
C SER A 246 -12.37 3.33 11.78
N ASP A 247 -11.78 3.04 10.65
CA ASP A 247 -10.40 2.57 10.51
C ASP A 247 -9.77 3.23 9.27
N ALA A 248 -8.80 4.10 9.44
CA ALA A 248 -8.03 4.61 8.31
C ALA A 248 -7.30 3.45 7.60
N SER A 249 -7.20 3.52 6.28
CA SER A 249 -6.67 2.40 5.49
C SER A 249 -5.50 2.82 4.62
N GLU A 250 -5.73 3.38 3.45
CA GLU A 250 -4.69 3.81 2.54
C GLU A 250 -4.42 5.30 2.69
N VAL A 251 -3.17 5.71 2.45
CA VAL A 251 -2.77 7.11 2.35
C VAL A 251 -1.91 7.30 1.12
N MET A 252 -2.20 8.33 0.32
CA MET A 252 -1.40 8.68 -0.85
C MET A 252 -1.22 10.18 -0.98
N VAL A 253 -0.07 10.58 -1.51
CA VAL A 253 0.15 11.91 -2.08
C VAL A 253 -0.28 11.85 -3.53
N ASP A 254 -1.05 12.83 -3.99
CA ASP A 254 -1.45 12.93 -5.38
C ASP A 254 -0.25 13.15 -6.32
N PRO A 255 -0.35 12.85 -7.62
CA PRO A 255 0.78 12.98 -8.54
C PRO A 255 1.37 14.39 -8.66
N SER A 256 0.59 15.44 -8.36
CA SER A 256 1.08 16.83 -8.37
C SER A 256 1.90 17.18 -7.12
N GLY A 257 1.80 16.39 -6.05
CA GLY A 257 2.41 16.69 -4.76
C GLY A 257 1.71 17.81 -3.98
N GLN A 258 0.47 18.13 -4.31
CA GLN A 258 -0.26 19.21 -3.63
C GLN A 258 -1.29 18.70 -2.62
N TRP A 259 -1.61 17.40 -2.66
CA TRP A 259 -2.68 16.82 -1.87
C TRP A 259 -2.28 15.51 -1.21
N VAL A 260 -2.82 15.29 -0.02
CA VAL A 260 -2.84 13.98 0.65
C VAL A 260 -4.27 13.51 0.72
N LEU A 261 -4.49 12.24 0.38
CA LEU A 261 -5.78 11.58 0.56
C LEU A 261 -5.62 10.40 1.51
N VAL A 262 -6.67 10.12 2.30
CA VAL A 262 -6.74 8.95 3.19
C VAL A 262 -8.12 8.32 3.05
N SER A 263 -8.17 6.98 2.86
CA SER A 263 -9.42 6.24 2.87
C SER A 263 -9.76 5.73 4.27
N ASN A 264 -11.04 5.75 4.64
CA ASN A 264 -11.57 5.31 5.93
C ASN A 264 -12.61 4.22 5.74
N ARG A 265 -12.35 3.04 6.27
CA ARG A 265 -13.27 1.91 6.28
C ARG A 265 -14.34 2.12 7.35
N TYR A 266 -15.51 1.52 7.20
CA TYR A 266 -16.71 1.61 8.04
C TYR A 266 -17.42 2.96 8.00
N THR A 267 -16.72 4.07 7.95
CA THR A 267 -17.29 5.39 7.60
C THR A 267 -17.36 5.58 6.08
N ASP A 268 -16.71 4.69 5.32
CA ASP A 268 -16.74 4.59 3.87
C ASP A 268 -16.49 5.94 3.18
N SER A 269 -15.42 6.61 3.62
CA SER A 269 -15.09 7.97 3.21
C SER A 269 -13.64 8.14 2.79
N MET A 270 -13.38 9.23 2.06
CA MET A 270 -12.05 9.73 1.68
C MET A 270 -11.84 11.08 2.34
N ALA A 271 -10.81 11.22 3.17
CA ALA A 271 -10.34 12.49 3.67
C ALA A 271 -9.35 13.12 2.70
N VAL A 272 -9.46 14.42 2.45
CA VAL A 272 -8.59 15.16 1.52
C VAL A 272 -7.97 16.36 2.22
N TYR A 273 -6.65 16.50 2.06
CA TYR A 273 -5.86 17.55 2.68
C TYR A 273 -5.01 18.26 1.63
N HIS A 274 -5.00 19.58 1.69
CA HIS A 274 -4.05 20.39 0.92
C HIS A 274 -2.70 20.44 1.64
N ILE A 275 -1.62 20.25 0.90
CA ILE A 275 -0.24 20.40 1.39
C ILE A 275 0.20 21.83 1.21
N ASP A 276 0.63 22.50 2.29
CA ASP A 276 1.29 23.79 2.18
C ASP A 276 2.63 23.62 1.43
N PRO A 277 2.82 24.26 0.28
CA PRO A 277 3.97 24.02 -0.59
C PRO A 277 5.32 24.48 -0.01
N LEU A 278 5.31 25.32 1.03
CA LEU A 278 6.51 25.83 1.68
C LEU A 278 6.92 24.97 2.87
N THR A 279 5.94 24.42 3.58
CA THR A 279 6.18 23.82 4.89
C THR A 279 5.86 22.32 4.97
N GLY A 280 4.98 21.81 4.08
CA GLY A 280 4.50 20.42 4.10
C GLY A 280 3.35 20.16 5.06
N TYR A 281 2.93 21.17 5.84
CA TYR A 281 1.79 21.05 6.74
C TYR A 281 0.49 20.81 5.96
N LEU A 282 -0.38 20.02 6.55
CA LEU A 282 -1.68 19.65 5.98
C LEU A 282 -2.78 20.60 6.46
N LYS A 283 -3.69 20.93 5.56
CA LYS A 283 -4.96 21.60 5.86
C LYS A 283 -6.10 20.74 5.35
N THR A 284 -7.01 20.35 6.24
CA THR A 284 -8.21 19.59 5.85
C THR A 284 -9.05 20.39 4.86
N THR A 285 -9.36 19.77 3.72
CA THR A 285 -10.19 20.36 2.66
C THR A 285 -11.60 19.83 2.72
N GLY A 286 -11.76 18.51 2.92
CA GLY A 286 -13.07 17.89 2.99
C GLY A 286 -13.03 16.39 3.22
N PHE A 287 -14.23 15.83 3.37
CA PHE A 287 -14.49 14.41 3.50
C PHE A 287 -15.52 14.02 2.45
N PHE A 288 -15.21 13.03 1.62
CA PHE A 288 -16.01 12.64 0.47
C PHE A 288 -16.44 11.18 0.62
N PRO A 289 -17.68 10.80 0.25
CA PRO A 289 -18.09 9.41 0.25
C PRO A 289 -17.32 8.62 -0.82
N CYS A 290 -16.90 7.40 -0.49
CA CYS A 290 -16.21 6.52 -1.45
C CYS A 290 -17.18 5.78 -2.40
N LEU A 291 -18.50 5.93 -2.20
CA LEU A 291 -19.59 5.31 -2.96
C LEU A 291 -19.56 3.77 -3.00
N GLY A 292 -18.98 3.16 -1.99
CA GLY A 292 -18.93 1.74 -1.76
C GLY A 292 -18.72 1.45 -0.29
N LYS A 293 -18.36 0.20 0.05
CA LYS A 293 -18.11 -0.23 1.42
C LYS A 293 -16.70 -0.75 1.56
N THR A 294 -16.06 -0.37 2.67
CA THR A 294 -14.71 -0.79 3.03
C THR A 294 -13.68 -0.37 1.97
N PRO A 295 -13.45 0.95 1.76
CA PRO A 295 -12.44 1.48 0.83
C PRO A 295 -11.04 1.12 1.35
N ARG A 296 -10.61 -0.12 1.10
CA ARG A 296 -9.37 -0.67 1.63
C ARG A 296 -8.13 -0.12 0.95
N PHE A 297 -8.26 0.21 -0.34
CA PHE A 297 -7.19 0.71 -1.17
C PHE A 297 -7.72 1.76 -2.15
N PHE A 298 -6.91 2.73 -2.47
CA PHE A 298 -7.14 3.60 -3.62
C PHE A 298 -5.81 3.94 -4.28
N THR A 299 -5.85 4.37 -5.52
CA THR A 299 -4.64 4.79 -6.24
C THR A 299 -4.97 5.82 -7.31
N PHE A 300 -3.98 6.63 -7.65
CA PHE A 300 -4.04 7.51 -8.81
C PHE A 300 -3.48 6.78 -10.03
N ALA A 301 -4.13 6.99 -11.17
CA ALA A 301 -3.64 6.54 -12.46
C ALA A 301 -2.96 7.68 -13.22
N SER A 302 -2.18 7.36 -14.24
CA SER A 302 -1.46 8.34 -15.08
C SER A 302 -2.37 9.32 -15.82
N ASN A 303 -3.67 9.01 -15.94
CA ASN A 303 -4.68 9.92 -16.49
C ASN A 303 -5.20 10.97 -15.47
N GLY A 304 -4.67 10.98 -14.24
CA GLY A 304 -5.05 11.91 -13.17
C GLY A 304 -6.29 11.50 -12.38
N LYS A 305 -6.93 10.39 -12.73
CA LYS A 305 -8.10 9.89 -12.02
C LYS A 305 -7.70 9.10 -10.76
N CYS A 306 -8.58 9.10 -9.75
CA CYS A 306 -8.47 8.32 -8.53
C CYS A 306 -9.42 7.12 -8.61
N TYR A 307 -8.92 5.92 -8.29
CA TYR A 307 -9.69 4.67 -8.28
C TYR A 307 -9.72 4.12 -6.87
N VAL A 308 -10.93 3.94 -6.32
CA VAL A 308 -11.15 3.47 -4.95
C VAL A 308 -11.69 2.05 -4.97
N ALA A 309 -10.92 1.11 -4.41
CA ALA A 309 -11.28 -0.30 -4.28
C ALA A 309 -12.07 -0.52 -2.98
N ASN A 310 -13.35 -0.83 -3.13
CA ASN A 310 -14.31 -1.06 -2.07
C ASN A 310 -14.48 -2.57 -1.84
N GLU A 311 -13.76 -3.13 -0.87
CA GLU A 311 -13.65 -4.58 -0.64
C GLU A 311 -15.01 -5.24 -0.44
N ASP A 312 -15.92 -4.62 0.37
CA ASP A 312 -17.18 -5.25 0.77
C ASP A 312 -18.36 -4.97 -0.16
N SER A 313 -18.22 -4.06 -1.11
CA SER A 313 -19.25 -3.81 -2.15
C SER A 313 -18.87 -4.32 -3.53
N ASP A 314 -17.71 -5.02 -3.67
CA ASP A 314 -17.28 -5.63 -4.93
C ASP A 314 -17.18 -4.63 -6.08
N THR A 315 -16.69 -3.41 -5.76
CA THR A 315 -16.60 -2.33 -6.74
C THR A 315 -15.25 -1.61 -6.67
N ILE A 316 -14.81 -1.14 -7.82
CA ILE A 316 -13.83 -0.07 -7.93
C ILE A 316 -14.56 1.14 -8.51
N ILE A 317 -14.54 2.26 -7.78
CA ILE A 317 -15.18 3.51 -8.21
C ILE A 317 -14.12 4.44 -8.76
N GLU A 318 -14.36 4.95 -9.95
CA GLU A 318 -13.53 5.98 -10.58
C GLU A 318 -14.00 7.37 -10.17
N PHE A 319 -13.05 8.20 -9.76
CA PHE A 319 -13.29 9.63 -9.47
C PHE A 319 -12.42 10.51 -10.35
N ASP A 320 -13.00 11.58 -10.86
CA ASP A 320 -12.26 12.73 -11.35
C ASP A 320 -11.73 13.50 -10.14
N PHE A 321 -10.41 13.63 -10.06
CA PHE A 321 -9.76 14.40 -9.01
C PHE A 321 -9.38 15.78 -9.56
N ASP A 322 -9.92 16.84 -8.95
CA ASP A 322 -9.57 18.21 -9.31
C ASP A 322 -8.29 18.65 -8.56
N PRO A 323 -7.13 18.76 -9.21
CA PRO A 323 -5.88 19.13 -8.55
C PRO A 323 -5.84 20.61 -8.10
N VAL A 324 -6.82 21.43 -8.48
CA VAL A 324 -6.90 22.84 -8.05
C VAL A 324 -7.66 22.95 -6.74
N THR A 325 -8.76 22.23 -6.60
CA THR A 325 -9.66 22.34 -5.44
C THR A 325 -9.57 21.16 -4.47
N GLY A 326 -8.96 20.04 -4.88
CA GLY A 326 -8.92 18.78 -4.12
C GLY A 326 -10.26 18.04 -4.07
N GLN A 327 -11.20 18.38 -4.94
CA GLN A 327 -12.49 17.70 -4.96
C GLN A 327 -12.40 16.35 -5.68
N LEU A 328 -13.10 15.36 -5.12
CA LEU A 328 -13.37 14.06 -5.72
C LEU A 328 -14.78 14.06 -6.29
N VAL A 329 -14.89 13.99 -7.61
CA VAL A 329 -16.17 13.93 -8.32
C VAL A 329 -16.31 12.53 -8.92
N PRO A 330 -17.33 11.74 -8.52
CA PRO A 330 -17.49 10.40 -9.06
C PRO A 330 -17.78 10.47 -10.56
N SER A 331 -17.06 9.65 -11.34
CA SER A 331 -17.43 9.40 -12.73
C SER A 331 -18.56 8.36 -12.80
N LEU A 332 -19.12 8.14 -13.97
CA LEU A 332 -20.11 7.08 -14.18
C LEU A 332 -19.49 5.69 -14.36
N ASN A 333 -18.15 5.60 -14.29
CA ASN A 333 -17.43 4.34 -14.50
C ASN A 333 -17.29 3.59 -13.17
N ILE A 334 -18.02 2.48 -13.07
CA ILE A 334 -17.98 1.56 -11.93
C ILE A 334 -17.50 0.22 -12.44
N ILE A 335 -16.40 -0.27 -11.89
CA ILE A 335 -15.85 -1.57 -12.22
C ILE A 335 -16.31 -2.57 -11.15
N HIS A 336 -17.01 -3.62 -11.58
CA HIS A 336 -17.45 -4.70 -10.70
C HIS A 336 -16.38 -5.80 -10.67
N THR A 337 -15.86 -6.10 -9.47
CA THR A 337 -14.87 -7.16 -9.24
C THR A 337 -14.94 -7.58 -7.77
N GLY A 338 -14.91 -8.89 -7.50
CA GLY A 338 -15.11 -9.41 -6.15
C GLY A 338 -13.98 -9.01 -5.19
N SER A 339 -14.34 -8.42 -4.06
CA SER A 339 -13.44 -8.09 -2.93
C SER A 339 -12.08 -7.50 -3.32
N PRO A 340 -12.03 -6.38 -4.10
CA PRO A 340 -10.79 -5.77 -4.55
C PRO A 340 -10.05 -5.10 -3.37
N VAL A 341 -8.74 -5.33 -3.26
CA VAL A 341 -7.93 -4.82 -2.15
C VAL A 341 -6.62 -4.16 -2.57
N CYS A 342 -6.25 -4.25 -3.84
CA CYS A 342 -5.08 -3.58 -4.42
C CYS A 342 -5.29 -3.39 -5.92
N ILE A 343 -4.82 -2.27 -6.47
CA ILE A 343 -4.85 -1.95 -7.90
C ILE A 343 -3.45 -1.50 -8.31
N THR A 344 -2.90 -2.10 -9.35
CA THR A 344 -1.62 -1.70 -9.93
C THR A 344 -1.81 -1.47 -11.43
N PHE A 345 -1.40 -0.30 -11.93
CA PHE A 345 -1.53 0.03 -13.34
C PHE A 345 -0.24 -0.26 -14.10
N LEU A 346 -0.39 -0.72 -15.34
CA LEU A 346 0.67 -0.81 -16.33
C LEU A 346 0.43 0.25 -17.41
N ASP A 347 1.36 1.19 -17.52
CA ASP A 347 1.37 2.27 -18.51
C ASP A 347 2.21 1.90 -19.73
#